data_92131d4631a4da62648f61d3bd62f882
#
_entry.id   92131d4631a4da62648f61d3bd62f882
#
_cell.length_a   1.000
_cell.length_b   1.000
_cell.length_c   1.000
_cell.angle_alpha   90.00
_cell.angle_beta   90.00
_cell.angle_gamma   90.00
#
_symmetry.space_group_name_H-M   'P 1'
#
loop_
_entity.id
_entity.type
_entity.pdbx_description
1 polymer ?
#
loop_
_entity_poly.entity_id
_entity_poly.type
_entity_poly.pdbx_seq_one_letter_code
_entity_poly.pdbx_strand_id
1 'polypeptide(L)'
;MGNPGSGSRRSERSRVLTWALWDTGAAGLSAIVVTFVFSVYLTGSVGQGLPGGAPPASWLGRALAVAGVTIALLAPLIGVWVEDPHRRRVALTLLTGLAVALTCTMSLIRERPEYLWPGLALLAATAACGDLASVPYNAMLRQLSTPQTSGRISGFGLAAGFMGSVGLLLVVYFGFISGKGASRGLLDLSAADGMNVRTAMLAAAGWLAVFALPLLLTAHRLPSVAEV
;
A
#
# COMPACT_ATOMS: atom_id res chain seq x y z
N MET A 1 -10.35 37.43 -25.12
CA MET A 1 -9.93 37.55 -23.72
C MET A 1 -10.16 36.22 -23.00
N GLY A 2 -9.14 35.37 -22.93
CA GLY A 2 -9.22 34.08 -22.19
C GLY A 2 -9.19 34.33 -20.70
N ASN A 3 -10.10 33.71 -19.97
CA ASN A 3 -10.25 33.86 -18.53
C ASN A 3 -8.99 33.24 -17.82
N PRO A 4 -8.08 34.04 -17.21
CA PRO A 4 -6.83 33.54 -16.63
C PRO A 4 -7.04 32.60 -15.43
N GLY A 5 -8.24 32.48 -14.90
CA GLY A 5 -8.57 31.60 -13.77
C GLY A 5 -8.86 30.13 -14.11
N SER A 6 -9.09 29.79 -15.37
CA SER A 6 -9.48 28.41 -15.74
C SER A 6 -8.29 27.45 -15.81
N GLY A 7 -7.12 27.91 -16.21
CA GLY A 7 -5.89 27.10 -16.29
C GLY A 7 -5.33 26.74 -14.91
N SER A 8 -5.37 27.69 -13.96
CA SER A 8 -4.90 27.50 -12.59
C SER A 8 -5.73 26.44 -11.84
N ARG A 9 -7.05 26.54 -11.88
CA ARG A 9 -7.95 25.58 -11.23
C ARG A 9 -7.85 24.17 -11.80
N ARG A 10 -7.57 24.03 -13.09
CA ARG A 10 -7.41 22.72 -13.75
C ARG A 10 -6.11 22.05 -13.32
N SER A 11 -5.03 22.81 -13.19
CA SER A 11 -3.74 22.34 -12.68
C SER A 11 -3.83 21.90 -11.20
N GLU A 12 -4.52 22.67 -10.38
CA GLU A 12 -4.72 22.35 -8.95
C GLU A 12 -5.52 21.05 -8.77
N ARG A 13 -6.64 20.89 -9.47
CA ARG A 13 -7.45 19.67 -9.44
C ARG A 13 -6.65 18.44 -9.88
N SER A 14 -5.84 18.56 -10.91
CA SER A 14 -4.98 17.47 -11.39
C SER A 14 -3.97 17.03 -10.33
N ARG A 15 -3.37 17.98 -9.59
CA ARG A 15 -2.42 17.67 -8.51
C ARG A 15 -3.09 16.94 -7.34
N VAL A 16 -4.28 17.39 -6.94
CA VAL A 16 -5.06 16.74 -5.86
C VAL A 16 -5.47 15.33 -6.27
N LEU A 17 -5.93 15.13 -7.51
CA LEU A 17 -6.27 13.81 -8.03
C LEU A 17 -5.06 12.88 -8.03
N THR A 18 -3.92 13.35 -8.53
CA THR A 18 -2.68 12.56 -8.58
C THR A 18 -2.21 12.17 -7.18
N TRP A 19 -2.35 13.08 -6.20
CA TRP A 19 -2.06 12.80 -4.81
C TRP A 19 -3.01 11.75 -4.23
N ALA A 20 -4.31 11.86 -4.44
CA ALA A 20 -5.31 10.91 -3.94
C ALA A 20 -5.18 9.50 -4.56
N LEU A 21 -4.69 9.40 -5.81
CA LEU A 21 -4.45 8.11 -6.46
C LEU A 21 -3.40 7.25 -5.73
N TRP A 22 -2.37 7.86 -5.16
CA TRP A 22 -1.41 7.11 -4.36
C TRP A 22 -2.07 6.43 -3.17
N ASP A 23 -2.98 7.11 -2.48
CA ASP A 23 -3.72 6.55 -1.35
C ASP A 23 -4.65 5.40 -1.78
N THR A 24 -5.26 5.53 -2.96
CA THR A 24 -6.03 4.45 -3.61
C THR A 24 -5.20 3.17 -3.76
N GLY A 25 -3.93 3.32 -4.16
CA GLY A 25 -3.00 2.20 -4.29
C GLY A 25 -2.56 1.63 -2.94
N ALA A 26 -2.13 2.50 -2.03
CA ALA A 26 -1.55 2.13 -0.75
C ALA A 26 -2.58 1.48 0.19
N ALA A 27 -3.77 2.06 0.30
CA ALA A 27 -4.84 1.50 1.13
C ALA A 27 -5.34 0.16 0.57
N GLY A 28 -5.43 0.01 -0.76
CA GLY A 28 -5.75 -1.26 -1.41
C GLY A 28 -4.73 -2.35 -1.09
N LEU A 29 -3.44 -2.04 -1.22
CA LEU A 29 -2.37 -2.98 -0.87
C LEU A 29 -2.46 -3.41 0.60
N SER A 30 -2.62 -2.46 1.53
CA SER A 30 -2.74 -2.74 2.97
C SER A 30 -3.92 -3.67 3.27
N ALA A 31 -5.07 -3.45 2.64
CA ALA A 31 -6.23 -4.31 2.79
C ALA A 31 -5.94 -5.77 2.37
N ILE A 32 -5.27 -5.96 1.24
CA ILE A 32 -4.95 -7.29 0.71
C ILE A 32 -3.84 -7.97 1.53
N VAL A 33 -2.76 -7.27 1.84
CA VAL A 33 -1.58 -7.87 2.48
C VAL A 33 -1.80 -8.06 3.98
N VAL A 34 -2.21 -7.00 4.69
CA VAL A 34 -2.24 -7.01 6.15
C VAL A 34 -3.55 -7.58 6.69
N THR A 35 -4.67 -7.31 6.02
CA THR A 35 -5.98 -7.56 6.63
C THR A 35 -6.66 -8.82 6.11
N PHE A 36 -6.82 -8.99 4.80
CA PHE A 36 -7.83 -9.93 4.29
C PHE A 36 -7.30 -11.14 3.53
N VAL A 37 -6.15 -11.05 2.85
CA VAL A 37 -5.72 -12.14 1.96
C VAL A 37 -4.42 -12.76 2.42
N PHE A 38 -3.31 -12.04 2.41
CA PHE A 38 -2.00 -12.64 2.69
C PHE A 38 -1.83 -13.01 4.17
N SER A 39 -2.32 -12.19 5.10
CA SER A 39 -2.34 -12.52 6.53
C SER A 39 -3.15 -13.78 6.83
N VAL A 40 -4.32 -13.92 6.21
CA VAL A 40 -5.18 -15.12 6.33
C VAL A 40 -4.51 -16.33 5.69
N TYR A 41 -3.87 -16.17 4.54
CA TYR A 41 -3.09 -17.22 3.90
C TYR A 41 -1.95 -17.72 4.78
N LEU A 42 -1.18 -16.80 5.39
CA LEU A 42 -0.09 -17.17 6.30
C LEU A 42 -0.58 -17.91 7.54
N THR A 43 -1.66 -17.43 8.18
CA THR A 43 -2.16 -18.01 9.42
C THR A 43 -3.00 -19.26 9.20
N GLY A 44 -3.66 -19.39 8.06
CA GLY A 44 -4.48 -20.52 7.68
C GLY A 44 -3.67 -21.62 6.97
N SER A 45 -3.32 -21.40 5.71
CA SER A 45 -2.72 -22.44 4.86
C SER A 45 -1.24 -22.69 5.17
N VAL A 46 -0.42 -21.64 5.24
CA VAL A 46 1.03 -21.78 5.44
C VAL A 46 1.37 -22.22 6.86
N GLY A 47 0.67 -21.67 7.86
CA GLY A 47 0.94 -21.96 9.27
C GLY A 47 0.34 -23.27 9.79
N GLN A 48 -0.41 -23.99 8.98
CA GLN A 48 -0.97 -25.30 9.38
C GLN A 48 0.15 -26.34 9.52
N GLY A 49 0.10 -27.11 10.61
CA GLY A 49 1.05 -28.22 10.81
C GLY A 49 2.36 -27.82 11.46
N LEU A 50 2.50 -26.61 12.02
CA LEU A 50 3.65 -26.28 12.85
C LEU A 50 3.66 -27.17 14.10
N PRO A 51 4.71 -27.98 14.32
CA PRO A 51 4.78 -28.84 15.49
C PRO A 51 4.95 -27.99 16.76
N GLY A 52 4.04 -28.12 17.70
CA GLY A 52 4.10 -27.63 19.07
C GLY A 52 4.48 -26.17 19.24
N GLY A 53 3.53 -25.28 19.51
CA GLY A 53 3.87 -23.86 19.72
C GLY A 53 2.64 -22.95 19.78
N ALA A 54 2.93 -21.65 19.79
CA ALA A 54 1.90 -20.64 19.73
C ALA A 54 1.17 -20.68 18.36
N PRO A 55 -0.14 -20.42 18.32
CA PRO A 55 -0.90 -20.42 17.08
C PRO A 55 -0.31 -19.39 16.06
N PRO A 56 -0.40 -19.67 14.76
CA PRO A 56 0.16 -18.80 13.70
C PRO A 56 -0.31 -17.35 13.79
N ALA A 57 -1.52 -17.11 14.26
CA ALA A 57 -2.06 -15.78 14.51
C ALA A 57 -1.28 -14.99 15.58
N SER A 58 -0.72 -15.67 16.58
CA SER A 58 0.14 -15.03 17.61
C SER A 58 1.46 -14.55 17.00
N TRP A 59 2.01 -15.31 16.06
CA TRP A 59 3.21 -14.92 15.36
C TRP A 59 2.97 -13.75 14.39
N LEU A 60 1.82 -13.74 13.74
CA LEU A 60 1.38 -12.58 12.94
C LEU A 60 1.27 -11.32 13.82
N GLY A 61 0.63 -11.42 14.98
CA GLY A 61 0.53 -10.30 15.93
C GLY A 61 1.91 -9.78 16.36
N ARG A 62 2.86 -10.69 16.65
CA ARG A 62 4.24 -10.30 16.99
C ARG A 62 4.97 -9.63 15.82
N ALA A 63 4.83 -10.15 14.62
CA ALA A 63 5.43 -9.55 13.41
C ALA A 63 4.90 -8.14 13.17
N LEU A 64 3.58 -7.93 13.30
CA LEU A 64 2.96 -6.60 13.20
C LEU A 64 3.36 -5.68 14.35
N ALA A 65 3.56 -6.21 15.57
CA ALA A 65 4.08 -5.42 16.68
C ALA A 65 5.50 -4.92 16.42
N VAL A 66 6.37 -5.77 15.86
CA VAL A 66 7.73 -5.36 15.46
C VAL A 66 7.66 -4.28 14.37
N ALA A 67 6.79 -4.44 13.36
CA ALA A 67 6.57 -3.41 12.36
C ALA A 67 6.11 -2.09 13.00
N GLY A 68 5.12 -2.14 13.91
CA GLY A 68 4.62 -0.97 14.63
C GLY A 68 5.69 -0.24 15.45
N VAL A 69 6.55 -0.98 16.17
CA VAL A 69 7.69 -0.40 16.90
C VAL A 69 8.67 0.25 15.92
N THR A 70 8.98 -0.42 14.82
CA THR A 70 9.85 0.13 13.76
C THR A 70 9.30 1.44 13.21
N ILE A 71 7.99 1.48 12.91
CA ILE A 71 7.31 2.70 12.44
C ILE A 71 7.39 3.80 13.51
N ALA A 72 7.08 3.48 14.76
CA ALA A 72 7.09 4.44 15.85
C ALA A 72 8.46 5.11 16.05
N LEU A 73 9.54 4.36 15.84
CA LEU A 73 10.92 4.87 15.96
C LEU A 73 11.34 5.65 14.70
N LEU A 74 10.99 5.17 13.52
CA LEU A 74 11.49 5.76 12.26
C LEU A 74 10.62 6.89 11.74
N ALA A 75 9.30 6.90 11.99
CA ALA A 75 8.41 7.93 11.45
C ALA A 75 8.78 9.36 11.89
N PRO A 76 9.15 9.64 13.16
CA PRO A 76 9.61 10.97 13.56
C PRO A 76 10.91 11.38 12.84
N LEU A 77 11.85 10.45 12.69
CA LEU A 77 13.13 10.71 11.99
C LEU A 77 12.89 11.01 10.51
N ILE A 78 12.05 10.22 9.85
CA ILE A 78 11.65 10.47 8.47
C ILE A 78 10.90 11.79 8.38
N GLY A 79 10.01 12.12 9.33
CA GLY A 79 9.26 13.37 9.39
C GLY A 79 10.16 14.61 9.30
N VAL A 80 11.23 14.64 10.11
CA VAL A 80 12.23 15.71 10.08
C VAL A 80 13.02 15.68 8.75
N TRP A 81 13.42 14.51 8.31
CA TRP A 81 14.24 14.38 7.09
C TRP A 81 13.52 14.81 5.81
N VAL A 82 12.19 14.60 5.74
CA VAL A 82 11.35 14.93 4.57
C VAL A 82 10.82 16.37 4.55
N GLU A 83 11.30 17.26 5.41
CA GLU A 83 11.02 18.69 5.33
C GLU A 83 11.50 19.26 4.00
N ASP A 84 12.66 18.81 3.53
CA ASP A 84 13.18 19.13 2.20
C ASP A 84 12.34 18.45 1.09
N PRO A 85 11.87 19.22 0.08
CA PRO A 85 11.03 18.68 -1.01
C PRO A 85 11.69 17.59 -1.84
N HIS A 86 13.01 17.62 -2.01
CA HIS A 86 13.74 16.61 -2.75
C HIS A 86 13.78 15.29 -1.96
N ARG A 87 14.15 15.35 -0.68
CA ARG A 87 14.22 14.20 0.23
C ARG A 87 12.85 13.53 0.39
N ARG A 88 11.79 14.33 0.47
CA ARG A 88 10.40 13.86 0.52
C ARG A 88 10.04 12.98 -0.68
N ARG A 89 10.39 13.41 -1.89
CA ARG A 89 10.15 12.61 -3.12
C ARG A 89 10.96 11.33 -3.11
N VAL A 90 12.24 11.42 -2.73
CA VAL A 90 13.12 10.26 -2.65
C VAL A 90 12.57 9.26 -1.64
N ALA A 91 12.20 9.70 -0.43
CA ALA A 91 11.59 8.83 0.58
C ALA A 91 10.31 8.14 0.07
N LEU A 92 9.38 8.92 -0.52
CA LEU A 92 8.14 8.38 -1.04
C LEU A 92 8.39 7.33 -2.14
N THR A 93 9.29 7.64 -3.08
CA THR A 93 9.62 6.73 -4.20
C THR A 93 10.29 5.46 -3.71
N LEU A 94 11.27 5.57 -2.82
CA LEU A 94 11.99 4.41 -2.30
C LEU A 94 11.09 3.50 -1.45
N LEU A 95 10.31 4.08 -0.52
CA LEU A 95 9.43 3.30 0.34
C LEU A 95 8.29 2.65 -0.45
N THR A 96 7.69 3.38 -1.40
CA THR A 96 6.65 2.81 -2.27
C THR A 96 7.22 1.72 -3.18
N GLY A 97 8.39 1.96 -3.79
CA GLY A 97 9.07 0.97 -4.63
C GLY A 97 9.45 -0.29 -3.85
N LEU A 98 9.93 -0.12 -2.61
CA LEU A 98 10.26 -1.24 -1.73
C LEU A 98 8.99 -2.01 -1.34
N ALA A 99 7.89 -1.35 -1.02
CA ALA A 99 6.61 -2.01 -0.74
C ALA A 99 6.12 -2.84 -1.94
N VAL A 100 6.23 -2.31 -3.16
CA VAL A 100 5.92 -3.06 -4.40
C VAL A 100 6.83 -4.28 -4.54
N ALA A 101 8.14 -4.12 -4.38
CA ALA A 101 9.10 -5.23 -4.52
C ALA A 101 8.87 -6.33 -3.47
N LEU A 102 8.66 -5.95 -2.21
CA LEU A 102 8.35 -6.89 -1.13
C LEU A 102 7.05 -7.65 -1.40
N THR A 103 6.01 -6.95 -1.89
CA THR A 103 4.73 -7.59 -2.23
C THR A 103 4.88 -8.54 -3.42
N CYS A 104 5.68 -8.18 -4.44
CA CYS A 104 6.02 -9.12 -5.52
C CYS A 104 6.73 -10.37 -4.97
N THR A 105 7.65 -10.20 -4.02
CA THR A 105 8.38 -11.31 -3.39
C THR A 105 7.45 -12.25 -2.61
N MET A 106 6.32 -11.75 -2.06
CA MET A 106 5.30 -12.59 -1.41
C MET A 106 4.72 -13.66 -2.34
N SER A 107 4.76 -13.47 -3.66
CA SER A 107 4.34 -14.49 -4.63
C SER A 107 5.19 -15.76 -4.60
N LEU A 108 6.34 -15.74 -3.94
CA LEU A 108 7.23 -16.90 -3.76
C LEU A 108 6.85 -17.75 -2.53
N ILE A 109 5.99 -17.24 -1.66
CA ILE A 109 5.58 -17.94 -0.43
C ILE A 109 4.59 -19.07 -0.79
N ARG A 110 4.97 -20.29 -0.46
CA ARG A 110 4.20 -21.51 -0.75
C ARG A 110 3.45 -22.02 0.48
N GLU A 111 2.49 -22.90 0.29
CA GLU A 111 1.72 -23.55 1.36
C GLU A 111 2.54 -24.62 2.11
N ARG A 112 3.62 -24.20 2.74
CA ARG A 112 4.47 -25.06 3.56
C ARG A 112 4.88 -24.32 4.83
N PRO A 113 4.94 -24.99 5.99
CA PRO A 113 5.27 -24.37 7.29
C PRO A 113 6.61 -23.61 7.31
N GLU A 114 7.59 -24.07 6.52
CA GLU A 114 8.91 -23.43 6.39
C GLU A 114 8.85 -21.99 5.84
N TYR A 115 7.78 -21.66 5.08
CA TYR A 115 7.57 -20.33 4.52
C TYR A 115 6.86 -19.36 5.47
N LEU A 116 6.44 -19.80 6.66
CA LEU A 116 5.76 -18.90 7.60
C LEU A 116 6.66 -17.73 8.03
N TRP A 117 7.88 -18.00 8.42
CA TRP A 117 8.82 -16.97 8.88
C TRP A 117 9.17 -15.94 7.82
N PRO A 118 9.61 -16.35 6.61
CA PRO A 118 9.84 -15.38 5.54
C PRO A 118 8.55 -14.64 5.13
N GLY A 119 7.40 -15.30 5.15
CA GLY A 119 6.12 -14.67 4.88
C GLY A 119 5.76 -13.59 5.90
N LEU A 120 5.92 -13.86 7.19
CA LEU A 120 5.72 -12.89 8.27
C LEU A 120 6.69 -11.70 8.18
N ALA A 121 7.96 -11.97 7.85
CA ALA A 121 8.96 -10.92 7.67
C ALA A 121 8.61 -10.00 6.49
N LEU A 122 8.19 -10.57 5.35
CA LEU A 122 7.75 -9.82 4.17
C LEU A 122 6.51 -8.98 4.48
N LEU A 123 5.53 -9.56 5.18
CA LEU A 123 4.31 -8.84 5.58
C LEU A 123 4.63 -7.67 6.51
N ALA A 124 5.43 -7.89 7.54
CA ALA A 124 5.84 -6.85 8.49
C ALA A 124 6.64 -5.74 7.81
N ALA A 125 7.58 -6.09 6.93
CA ALA A 125 8.38 -5.13 6.16
C ALA A 125 7.49 -4.32 5.19
N THR A 126 6.55 -4.96 4.49
CA THR A 126 5.62 -4.25 3.58
C THR A 126 4.71 -3.30 4.35
N ALA A 127 4.16 -3.74 5.50
CA ALA A 127 3.36 -2.88 6.36
C ALA A 127 4.16 -1.66 6.83
N ALA A 128 5.38 -1.89 7.34
CA ALA A 128 6.26 -0.80 7.76
C ALA A 128 6.59 0.17 6.62
N CYS A 129 6.93 -0.32 5.42
CA CYS A 129 7.20 0.53 4.27
C CYS A 129 5.99 1.36 3.85
N GLY A 130 4.79 0.78 3.83
CA GLY A 130 3.54 1.47 3.51
C GLY A 130 3.23 2.60 4.50
N ASP A 131 3.31 2.30 5.79
CA ASP A 131 3.03 3.28 6.85
C ASP A 131 4.10 4.38 6.88
N LEU A 132 5.38 4.04 6.72
CA LEU A 132 6.45 5.04 6.63
C LEU A 132 6.34 5.89 5.36
N ALA A 133 5.86 5.36 4.24
CA ALA A 133 5.59 6.12 3.02
C ALA A 133 4.44 7.13 3.19
N SER A 134 3.53 6.89 4.13
CA SER A 134 2.47 7.83 4.45
C SER A 134 3.00 9.14 5.06
N VAL A 135 4.18 9.14 5.69
CA VAL A 135 4.80 10.34 6.27
C VAL A 135 5.13 11.39 5.19
N PRO A 136 5.96 11.10 4.16
CA PRO A 136 6.20 12.04 3.07
C PRO A 136 4.93 12.33 2.26
N TYR A 137 4.03 11.39 2.09
CA TYR A 137 2.75 11.57 1.42
C TYR A 137 1.88 12.63 2.12
N ASN A 138 1.68 12.50 3.44
CA ASN A 138 0.89 13.46 4.23
C ASN A 138 1.56 14.83 4.31
N ALA A 139 2.91 14.89 4.31
CA ALA A 139 3.63 16.16 4.26
C ALA A 139 3.37 16.95 2.96
N MET A 140 3.01 16.28 1.85
CA MET A 140 2.62 16.95 0.60
C MET A 140 1.27 17.65 0.69
N LEU A 141 0.38 17.25 1.59
CA LEU A 141 -0.93 17.89 1.77
C LEU A 141 -0.81 19.38 2.07
N ARG A 142 0.22 19.79 2.84
CA ARG A 142 0.49 21.20 3.15
C ARG A 142 0.81 22.04 1.90
N GLN A 143 1.29 21.43 0.82
CA GLN A 143 1.59 22.12 -0.45
C GLN A 143 0.38 22.15 -1.39
N LEU A 144 -0.59 21.27 -1.15
CA LEU A 144 -1.78 21.11 -2.00
C LEU A 144 -3.01 21.81 -1.44
N SER A 145 -2.95 22.27 -0.16
CA SER A 145 -4.11 22.79 0.54
C SER A 145 -3.78 24.08 1.31
N THR A 146 -4.81 24.90 1.47
CA THR A 146 -4.84 26.01 2.44
C THR A 146 -5.51 25.54 3.73
N PRO A 147 -5.39 26.27 4.87
CA PRO A 147 -6.10 25.91 6.10
C PRO A 147 -7.62 25.72 5.89
N GLN A 148 -8.23 26.44 4.95
CA GLN A 148 -9.66 26.37 4.65
C GLN A 148 -10.04 25.17 3.78
N THR A 149 -9.12 24.64 2.97
CA THR A 149 -9.38 23.54 2.03
C THR A 149 -8.79 22.20 2.49
N SER A 150 -7.92 22.20 3.49
CA SER A 150 -7.18 21.04 3.98
C SER A 150 -8.10 19.87 4.36
N GLY A 151 -9.14 20.11 5.14
CA GLY A 151 -10.09 19.07 5.54
C GLY A 151 -10.83 18.44 4.35
N ARG A 152 -11.20 19.25 3.35
CA ARG A 152 -11.88 18.75 2.14
C ARG A 152 -10.94 17.91 1.26
N ILE A 153 -9.70 18.33 1.08
CA ILE A 153 -8.71 17.60 0.28
C ILE A 153 -8.29 16.31 1.00
N SER A 154 -8.05 16.36 2.29
CA SER A 154 -7.76 15.18 3.11
C SER A 154 -8.92 14.18 3.11
N GLY A 155 -10.16 14.63 3.28
CA GLY A 155 -11.36 13.80 3.20
C GLY A 155 -11.52 13.14 1.81
N PHE A 156 -11.20 13.86 0.74
CA PHE A 156 -11.21 13.29 -0.61
C PHE A 156 -10.14 12.20 -0.79
N GLY A 157 -8.91 12.43 -0.29
CA GLY A 157 -7.86 11.40 -0.30
C GLY A 157 -8.27 10.14 0.46
N LEU A 158 -8.78 10.32 1.68
CA LEU A 158 -9.28 9.20 2.49
C LEU A 158 -10.40 8.41 1.78
N ALA A 159 -11.36 9.10 1.18
CA ALA A 159 -12.43 8.46 0.41
C ALA A 159 -11.87 7.67 -0.79
N ALA A 160 -10.88 8.23 -1.51
CA ALA A 160 -10.20 7.57 -2.61
C ALA A 160 -9.46 6.30 -2.12
N GLY A 161 -8.80 6.36 -0.97
CA GLY A 161 -8.15 5.22 -0.32
C GLY A 161 -9.14 4.10 0.00
N PHE A 162 -10.27 4.41 0.64
CA PHE A 162 -11.31 3.41 0.91
C PHE A 162 -11.90 2.81 -0.36
N MET A 163 -12.17 3.61 -1.38
CA MET A 163 -12.64 3.11 -2.67
C MET A 163 -11.61 2.20 -3.33
N GLY A 164 -10.32 2.55 -3.23
CA GLY A 164 -9.22 1.71 -3.68
C GLY A 164 -9.14 0.37 -2.96
N SER A 165 -9.31 0.38 -1.64
CA SER A 165 -9.32 -0.85 -0.82
C SER A 165 -10.45 -1.78 -1.22
N VAL A 166 -11.67 -1.24 -1.33
CA VAL A 166 -12.85 -2.02 -1.76
C VAL A 166 -12.67 -2.50 -3.20
N GLY A 167 -12.22 -1.62 -4.11
CA GLY A 167 -12.01 -1.97 -5.51
C GLY A 167 -11.01 -3.10 -5.68
N LEU A 168 -9.83 -3.01 -5.06
CA LEU A 168 -8.82 -4.07 -5.13
C LEU A 168 -9.30 -5.36 -4.45
N LEU A 169 -9.99 -5.25 -3.30
CA LEU A 169 -10.53 -6.42 -2.62
C LEU A 169 -11.54 -7.17 -3.50
N LEU A 170 -12.43 -6.46 -4.21
CA LEU A 170 -13.37 -7.07 -5.14
C LEU A 170 -12.64 -7.72 -6.32
N VAL A 171 -11.64 -7.04 -6.90
CA VAL A 171 -10.82 -7.59 -7.99
C VAL A 171 -10.12 -8.87 -7.54
N VAL A 172 -9.50 -8.87 -6.37
CA VAL A 172 -8.79 -10.04 -5.84
C VAL A 172 -9.77 -11.13 -5.45
N TYR A 173 -10.87 -10.80 -4.80
CA TYR A 173 -11.87 -11.79 -4.40
C TYR A 173 -12.48 -12.49 -5.61
N PHE A 174 -13.05 -11.75 -6.56
CA PHE A 174 -13.69 -12.35 -7.73
C PHE A 174 -12.68 -12.91 -8.73
N GLY A 175 -11.55 -12.26 -8.91
CA GLY A 175 -10.54 -12.70 -9.89
C GLY A 175 -9.75 -13.94 -9.45
N PHE A 176 -9.41 -14.05 -8.15
CA PHE A 176 -8.39 -15.01 -7.69
C PHE A 176 -8.87 -15.95 -6.57
N ILE A 177 -9.84 -15.55 -5.74
CA ILE A 177 -10.15 -16.27 -4.48
C ILE A 177 -11.49 -17.01 -4.54
N SER A 178 -12.52 -16.43 -5.16
CA SER A 178 -13.88 -16.96 -5.16
C SER A 178 -13.99 -18.35 -5.79
N GLY A 179 -15.04 -19.08 -5.44
CA GLY A 179 -15.29 -20.43 -5.99
C GLY A 179 -14.83 -21.54 -5.04
N LYS A 180 -15.14 -22.78 -5.44
CA LYS A 180 -14.83 -24.02 -4.71
C LYS A 180 -14.20 -25.03 -5.67
N GLY A 181 -13.27 -25.86 -5.17
CA GLY A 181 -12.64 -26.91 -5.96
C GLY A 181 -11.16 -26.66 -6.20
N ALA A 182 -10.63 -27.24 -7.28
CA ALA A 182 -9.21 -27.18 -7.62
C ALA A 182 -8.80 -25.84 -8.24
N SER A 183 -9.75 -25.11 -8.81
CA SER A 183 -9.54 -23.78 -9.40
C SER A 183 -10.29 -22.70 -8.65
N ARG A 184 -9.76 -21.47 -8.68
CA ARG A 184 -10.27 -20.32 -7.96
C ARG A 184 -10.40 -19.09 -8.86
N GLY A 185 -11.40 -18.29 -8.53
CA GLY A 185 -11.68 -17.02 -9.18
C GLY A 185 -12.18 -17.14 -10.60
N LEU A 186 -12.50 -16.02 -11.20
CA LEU A 186 -12.88 -15.90 -12.62
C LEU A 186 -11.72 -16.21 -13.57
N LEU A 187 -10.48 -16.12 -13.08
CA LEU A 187 -9.27 -16.43 -13.84
C LEU A 187 -8.92 -17.92 -13.83
N ASP A 188 -9.75 -18.75 -13.20
CA ASP A 188 -9.61 -20.21 -13.12
C ASP A 188 -8.21 -20.68 -12.67
N LEU A 189 -7.64 -19.98 -11.68
CA LEU A 189 -6.30 -20.25 -11.17
C LEU A 189 -6.29 -21.46 -10.26
N SER A 190 -5.27 -22.30 -10.40
CA SER A 190 -5.07 -23.46 -9.51
C SER A 190 -4.99 -23.02 -8.06
N ALA A 191 -5.71 -23.71 -7.18
CA ALA A 191 -5.57 -23.57 -5.74
C ALA A 191 -4.35 -24.29 -5.16
N ALA A 192 -3.73 -25.18 -5.96
CA ALA A 192 -2.57 -25.97 -5.51
C ALA A 192 -1.40 -25.06 -5.11
N ASP A 193 -0.78 -25.37 -3.97
CA ASP A 193 0.38 -24.64 -3.42
C ASP A 193 0.14 -23.12 -3.30
N GLY A 194 -1.12 -22.70 -3.09
CA GLY A 194 -1.52 -21.29 -2.95
C GLY A 194 -1.33 -20.44 -4.20
N MET A 195 -1.28 -21.02 -5.39
CA MET A 195 -0.99 -20.32 -6.65
C MET A 195 -1.93 -19.11 -6.87
N ASN A 196 -3.21 -19.26 -6.56
CA ASN A 196 -4.20 -18.20 -6.67
C ASN A 196 -3.87 -17.00 -5.76
N VAL A 197 -3.48 -17.23 -4.51
CA VAL A 197 -3.07 -16.16 -3.57
C VAL A 197 -1.74 -15.54 -4.00
N ARG A 198 -0.78 -16.36 -4.41
CA ARG A 198 0.54 -15.92 -4.89
C ARG A 198 0.41 -15.00 -6.11
N THR A 199 -0.49 -15.34 -7.04
CA THR A 199 -0.76 -14.48 -8.21
C THR A 199 -1.54 -13.22 -7.81
N ALA A 200 -2.43 -13.31 -6.81
CA ALA A 200 -3.11 -12.14 -6.26
C ALA A 200 -2.14 -11.12 -5.65
N MET A 201 -1.00 -11.56 -5.08
CA MET A 201 0.05 -10.64 -4.58
C MET A 201 0.70 -9.85 -5.73
N LEU A 202 0.90 -10.46 -6.89
CA LEU A 202 1.40 -9.73 -8.07
C LEU A 202 0.38 -8.69 -8.57
N ALA A 203 -0.91 -9.04 -8.55
CA ALA A 203 -1.97 -8.09 -8.89
C ALA A 203 -2.02 -6.91 -7.90
N ALA A 204 -1.88 -7.18 -6.60
CA ALA A 204 -1.84 -6.15 -5.57
C ALA A 204 -0.61 -5.24 -5.69
N ALA A 205 0.57 -5.80 -5.99
CA ALA A 205 1.78 -5.02 -6.26
C ALA A 205 1.62 -4.14 -7.51
N GLY A 206 1.06 -4.70 -8.59
CA GLY A 206 0.73 -3.95 -9.81
C GLY A 206 -0.28 -2.82 -9.57
N TRP A 207 -1.28 -3.06 -8.73
CA TRP A 207 -2.24 -2.04 -8.30
C TRP A 207 -1.54 -0.84 -7.65
N LEU A 208 -0.71 -1.10 -6.62
CA LEU A 208 0.05 -0.02 -5.99
C LEU A 208 0.95 0.70 -7.00
N ALA A 209 1.68 -0.04 -7.84
CA ALA A 209 2.57 0.54 -8.83
C ALA A 209 1.83 1.48 -9.80
N VAL A 210 0.70 1.04 -10.36
CA VAL A 210 -0.11 1.81 -11.31
C VAL A 210 -0.67 3.08 -10.67
N PHE A 211 -1.25 2.97 -9.47
CA PHE A 211 -1.88 4.12 -8.81
C PHE A 211 -0.86 5.08 -8.17
N ALA A 212 0.32 4.60 -7.77
CA ALA A 212 1.39 5.45 -7.25
C ALA A 212 2.16 6.19 -8.36
N LEU A 213 2.29 5.60 -9.55
CA LEU A 213 3.10 6.12 -10.64
C LEU A 213 2.81 7.58 -11.00
N PRO A 214 1.54 8.04 -11.13
CA PRO A 214 1.25 9.44 -11.46
C PRO A 214 1.83 10.42 -10.44
N LEU A 215 1.74 10.12 -9.14
CA LEU A 215 2.31 10.97 -8.09
C LEU A 215 3.83 10.96 -8.14
N LEU A 216 4.45 9.78 -8.27
CA LEU A 216 5.90 9.65 -8.31
C LEU A 216 6.52 10.40 -9.49
N LEU A 217 5.88 10.38 -10.66
CA LEU A 217 6.32 11.09 -11.86
C LEU A 217 6.09 12.61 -11.80
N THR A 218 5.04 13.07 -11.10
CA THR A 218 4.67 14.49 -11.06
C THR A 218 5.12 15.21 -9.81
N ALA A 219 5.61 14.49 -8.79
CA ALA A 219 6.04 15.05 -7.52
C ALA A 219 7.12 16.15 -7.65
N HIS A 220 7.91 16.16 -8.75
CA HIS A 220 8.90 17.21 -9.02
C HIS A 220 8.27 18.56 -9.43
N ARG A 221 6.98 18.58 -9.80
CA ARG A 221 6.25 19.78 -10.26
C ARG A 221 5.45 20.45 -9.13
N LEU A 222 5.54 19.93 -7.90
CA LEU A 222 4.89 20.56 -6.75
C LEU A 222 5.72 21.78 -6.31
N PRO A 223 5.09 22.97 -6.11
CA PRO A 223 5.80 24.17 -5.68
C PRO A 223 6.43 23.95 -4.30
N SER A 224 7.56 24.62 -4.05
CA SER A 224 8.15 24.67 -2.72
C SER A 224 7.27 25.53 -1.79
N VAL A 225 7.25 25.19 -0.50
CA VAL A 225 6.47 25.95 0.51
C VAL A 225 6.90 27.43 0.60
N ALA A 226 8.09 27.78 0.08
CA ALA A 226 8.61 29.15 0.05
C ALA A 226 7.95 30.05 -1.03
N GLU A 227 7.14 29.46 -1.94
CA GLU A 227 6.49 30.20 -3.04
C GLU A 227 4.99 30.41 -2.82
N VAL A 228 4.47 30.03 -1.66
CA VAL A 228 3.08 30.21 -1.23
C VAL A 228 3.02 31.17 -0.05
#